data_fe8faf1d22222dcb1c70e55ed7ed13e8
#
_entry.id   fe8faf1d22222dcb1c70e55ed7ed13e8
#
_cell.length_a   1.000
_cell.length_b   1.000
_cell.length_c   1.000
_cell.angle_alpha   90.00
_cell.angle_beta   90.00
_cell.angle_gamma   90.00
#
_symmetry.space_group_name_H-M   'P 1'
#
loop_
_entity.id
_entity.type
_entity.pdbx_description
1 polymer ?
#
loop_
_entity_poly.entity_id
_entity_poly.type
_entity_poly.pdbx_seq_one_letter_code
_entity_poly.pdbx_strand_id
1 'polypeptide(L)'
;MKDIVLIHRNVRMLDNPALFHGSKNQDYGVIYLFDKNYWEANGKSEIQFNFLLDCLEDFDRKLKEKNSQLFVFSGNYLDFQKWIETNFYESTIHVNHCTDVGYFRDDFRNFRDYFIEKKKIKIYSDFGIQVKAPNRDKWASDWEDQMSKPLLKEPYANQKIKKIDEPLKTLSHFLKDLKLLRNKYSSFQEGGSDEAYSLLDTFLKHR
;
A
#
# COMPACT_ATOMS: atom_id res chain seq x y z
N MET A 1 3.44 -2.86 17.84
CA MET A 1 3.64 -3.47 16.52
C MET A 1 5.10 -3.83 16.38
N LYS A 2 5.39 -5.09 16.01
CA LYS A 2 6.75 -5.49 15.63
C LYS A 2 7.05 -5.12 14.19
N ASP A 3 6.04 -5.18 13.34
CA ASP A 3 6.15 -4.90 11.92
C ASP A 3 5.12 -3.85 11.48
N ILE A 4 5.56 -2.92 10.63
CA ILE A 4 4.73 -1.91 9.99
C ILE A 4 4.72 -2.22 8.50
N VAL A 5 3.54 -2.44 7.94
CA VAL A 5 3.37 -2.61 6.49
C VAL A 5 2.88 -1.29 5.90
N LEU A 6 3.74 -0.64 5.13
CA LEU A 6 3.40 0.61 4.46
C LEU A 6 2.82 0.31 3.08
N ILE A 7 1.58 0.72 2.87
CA ILE A 7 0.84 0.56 1.62
C ILE A 7 0.92 1.84 0.80
N HIS A 8 1.22 1.69 -0.48
CA HIS A 8 1.20 2.75 -1.48
C HIS A 8 0.06 2.53 -2.49
N ARG A 9 0.41 2.10 -3.73
CA ARG A 9 -0.54 1.82 -4.81
C ARG A 9 -0.96 0.35 -4.90
N ASN A 10 -0.27 -0.50 -4.18
CA ASN A 10 -0.45 -1.95 -4.16
C ASN A 10 -1.52 -2.38 -3.14
N VAL A 11 -2.71 -1.81 -3.29
CA VAL A 11 -3.86 -2.04 -2.40
C VAL A 11 -4.51 -3.38 -2.73
N ARG A 12 -3.86 -4.49 -2.35
CA ARG A 12 -4.34 -5.86 -2.59
C ARG A 12 -3.85 -6.81 -1.50
N MET A 13 -4.64 -7.85 -1.24
CA MET A 13 -4.32 -8.88 -0.23
C MET A 13 -3.39 -9.95 -0.78
N LEU A 14 -3.69 -10.44 -1.99
CA LEU A 14 -2.97 -11.52 -2.65
C LEU A 14 -1.76 -10.96 -3.39
N ASP A 15 -0.67 -11.72 -3.44
CA ASP A 15 0.56 -11.37 -4.15
C ASP A 15 1.11 -9.98 -3.77
N ASN A 16 1.07 -9.66 -2.50
CA ASN A 16 1.63 -8.43 -1.93
C ASN A 16 2.81 -8.78 -1.00
N PRO A 17 4.06 -8.70 -1.50
CA PRO A 17 5.22 -9.12 -0.74
C PRO A 17 5.40 -8.39 0.59
N ALA A 18 5.20 -7.08 0.63
CA ALA A 18 5.31 -6.31 1.87
C ALA A 18 4.30 -6.78 2.92
N LEU A 19 3.06 -7.00 2.52
CA LEU A 19 2.00 -7.47 3.41
C LEU A 19 2.23 -8.92 3.86
N PHE A 20 2.60 -9.81 2.93
CA PHE A 20 2.88 -11.20 3.24
C PHE A 20 4.05 -11.36 4.22
N HIS A 21 5.17 -10.68 3.96
CA HIS A 21 6.35 -10.78 4.82
C HIS A 21 6.18 -10.02 6.14
N GLY A 22 5.53 -8.86 6.13
CA GLY A 22 5.27 -8.07 7.33
C GLY A 22 4.28 -8.73 8.29
N SER A 23 3.38 -9.60 7.78
CA SER A 23 2.42 -10.32 8.62
C SER A 23 2.98 -11.57 9.30
N LYS A 24 4.17 -12.06 8.94
CA LYS A 24 4.72 -13.33 9.44
C LYS A 24 4.82 -13.42 10.97
N ASN A 25 5.11 -12.30 11.63
CA ASN A 25 5.20 -12.24 13.09
C ASN A 25 3.84 -12.13 13.78
N GLN A 26 2.74 -12.01 13.03
CA GLN A 26 1.38 -11.87 13.55
C GLN A 26 1.20 -10.73 14.58
N ASP A 27 2.10 -9.75 14.58
CA ASP A 27 2.07 -8.50 15.38
C ASP A 27 2.45 -7.34 14.45
N TYR A 28 1.55 -6.97 13.57
CA TYR A 28 1.80 -5.98 12.53
C TYR A 28 0.68 -4.93 12.45
N GLY A 29 1.00 -3.79 11.87
CA GLY A 29 0.03 -2.76 11.49
C GLY A 29 0.12 -2.45 10.02
N VAL A 30 -1.02 -2.27 9.37
CA VAL A 30 -1.10 -1.91 7.96
C VAL A 30 -1.47 -0.45 7.86
N ILE A 31 -0.59 0.35 7.26
CA ILE A 31 -0.72 1.80 7.22
C ILE A 31 -0.71 2.29 5.78
N TYR A 32 -1.71 3.09 5.42
CA TYR A 32 -1.74 3.87 4.19
C TYR A 32 -1.30 5.30 4.49
N LEU A 33 -0.29 5.79 3.78
CA LEU A 33 0.17 7.18 3.88
C LEU A 33 -0.61 8.05 2.91
N PHE A 34 -1.43 8.94 3.43
CA PHE A 34 -2.19 9.91 2.65
C PHE A 34 -1.54 11.30 2.72
N ASP A 35 -0.89 11.70 1.64
CA ASP A 35 -0.34 13.05 1.48
C ASP A 35 -1.30 13.91 0.63
N LYS A 36 -2.04 14.79 1.31
CA LYS A 36 -2.98 15.70 0.66
C LYS A 36 -2.27 16.63 -0.34
N ASN A 37 -1.09 17.13 0.02
CA ASN A 37 -0.33 18.05 -0.84
C ASN A 37 0.09 17.35 -2.14
N TYR A 38 0.46 16.07 -2.05
CA TYR A 38 0.75 15.27 -3.24
C TYR A 38 -0.46 15.15 -4.17
N TRP A 39 -1.67 14.93 -3.62
CA TRP A 39 -2.89 14.84 -4.41
C TRP A 39 -3.20 16.14 -5.13
N GLU A 40 -3.13 17.26 -4.43
CA GLU A 40 -3.40 18.59 -4.97
C GLU A 40 -2.37 19.00 -6.02
N ALA A 41 -1.08 18.82 -5.75
CA ALA A 41 0.02 19.19 -6.65
C ALA A 41 0.05 18.37 -7.96
N ASN A 42 -0.48 17.13 -7.94
CA ASN A 42 -0.52 16.28 -9.13
C ASN A 42 -1.85 16.34 -9.88
N GLY A 43 -2.74 17.27 -9.55
CA GLY A 43 -4.02 17.45 -10.24
C GLY A 43 -4.91 16.21 -10.22
N LYS A 44 -4.84 15.43 -9.13
CA LYS A 44 -5.65 14.23 -8.97
C LYS A 44 -7.12 14.61 -8.85
N SER A 45 -7.96 14.01 -9.71
CA SER A 45 -9.38 14.29 -9.74
C SER A 45 -10.14 13.62 -8.58
N GLU A 46 -11.34 14.15 -8.28
CA GLU A 46 -12.26 13.51 -7.32
C GLU A 46 -12.63 12.07 -7.73
N ILE A 47 -12.70 11.78 -9.02
CA ILE A 47 -12.98 10.44 -9.55
C ILE A 47 -11.86 9.47 -9.16
N GLN A 48 -10.60 9.87 -9.36
CA GLN A 48 -9.45 9.06 -8.98
C GLN A 48 -9.40 8.85 -7.47
N PHE A 49 -9.80 9.87 -6.71
CA PHE A 49 -9.86 9.77 -5.26
C PHE A 49 -10.98 8.82 -4.80
N ASN A 50 -12.17 8.91 -5.38
CA ASN A 50 -13.27 7.99 -5.08
C ASN A 50 -12.91 6.54 -5.42
N PHE A 51 -12.27 6.31 -6.57
CA PHE A 51 -11.75 4.98 -6.93
C PHE A 51 -10.73 4.45 -5.91
N LEU A 52 -9.81 5.30 -5.46
CA LEU A 52 -8.89 4.92 -4.39
C LEU A 52 -9.62 4.57 -3.11
N LEU A 53 -10.64 5.34 -2.71
CA LEU A 53 -11.41 5.05 -1.50
C LEU A 53 -12.13 3.70 -1.59
N ASP A 54 -12.72 3.35 -2.74
CA ASP A 54 -13.32 2.04 -2.96
C ASP A 54 -12.28 0.92 -2.79
N CYS A 55 -11.08 1.11 -3.37
CA CYS A 55 -9.98 0.15 -3.20
C CYS A 55 -9.56 0.00 -1.72
N LEU A 56 -9.45 1.11 -0.98
CA LEU A 56 -9.09 1.08 0.44
C LEU A 56 -10.17 0.43 1.30
N GLU A 57 -11.44 0.64 0.99
CA GLU A 57 -12.56 0.02 1.73
C GLU A 57 -12.62 -1.49 1.48
N ASP A 58 -12.47 -1.95 0.23
CA ASP A 58 -12.37 -3.38 -0.08
C ASP A 58 -11.19 -4.02 0.65
N PHE A 59 -10.05 -3.35 0.64
CA PHE A 59 -8.84 -3.82 1.31
C PHE A 59 -9.00 -3.88 2.84
N ASP A 60 -9.56 -2.84 3.47
CA ASP A 60 -9.82 -2.82 4.91
C ASP A 60 -10.82 -3.89 5.33
N ARG A 61 -11.87 -4.12 4.52
CA ARG A 61 -12.84 -5.21 4.73
C ARG A 61 -12.12 -6.57 4.78
N LYS A 62 -11.25 -6.85 3.80
CA LYS A 62 -10.48 -8.10 3.72
C LYS A 62 -9.43 -8.22 4.83
N LEU A 63 -8.81 -7.13 5.25
CA LEU A 63 -7.90 -7.13 6.40
C LEU A 63 -8.63 -7.50 7.70
N LYS A 64 -9.88 -7.07 7.88
CA LYS A 64 -10.68 -7.43 9.06
C LYS A 64 -10.94 -8.93 9.16
N GLU A 65 -11.06 -9.63 8.03
CA GLU A 65 -11.16 -11.10 8.00
C GLU A 65 -9.86 -11.78 8.52
N LYS A 66 -8.75 -11.07 8.53
CA LYS A 66 -7.45 -11.49 9.10
C LYS A 66 -7.18 -10.89 10.48
N ASN A 67 -8.20 -10.48 11.20
CA ASN A 67 -8.07 -9.78 12.51
C ASN A 67 -7.12 -8.58 12.44
N SER A 68 -7.07 -7.90 11.31
CA SER A 68 -6.28 -6.69 11.08
C SER A 68 -7.19 -5.58 10.58
N GLN A 69 -6.65 -4.40 10.38
CA GLN A 69 -7.38 -3.27 9.81
C GLN A 69 -6.39 -2.31 9.16
N LEU A 70 -6.91 -1.48 8.25
CA LEU A 70 -6.15 -0.42 7.63
C LEU A 70 -6.19 0.84 8.49
N PHE A 71 -5.01 1.35 8.79
CA PHE A 71 -4.84 2.67 9.38
C PHE A 71 -4.41 3.67 8.29
N VAL A 72 -4.83 4.91 8.45
CA VAL A 72 -4.42 6.02 7.60
C VAL A 72 -3.59 6.99 8.41
N PHE A 73 -2.40 7.29 7.92
CA PHE A 73 -1.57 8.39 8.40
C PHE A 73 -1.71 9.56 7.42
N SER A 74 -2.18 10.71 7.92
CA SER A 74 -2.31 11.93 7.12
C SER A 74 -1.07 12.80 7.28
N GLY A 75 -0.27 12.95 6.24
CA GLY A 75 0.98 13.70 6.22
C GLY A 75 1.93 13.21 5.14
N ASN A 76 3.11 13.78 5.10
CA ASN A 76 4.17 13.39 4.18
C ASN A 76 5.11 12.32 4.79
N TYR A 77 6.09 11.88 4.02
CA TYR A 77 7.08 10.89 4.48
C TYR A 77 7.92 11.34 5.67
N LEU A 78 8.25 12.62 5.75
CA LEU A 78 9.05 13.15 6.86
C LEU A 78 8.25 13.13 8.18
N ASP A 79 6.98 13.49 8.12
CA ASP A 79 6.09 13.44 9.29
C ASP A 79 5.88 11.99 9.74
N PHE A 80 5.70 11.07 8.79
CA PHE A 80 5.56 9.65 9.04
C PHE A 80 6.83 9.05 9.65
N GLN A 81 8.00 9.44 9.16
CA GLN A 81 9.30 9.05 9.71
C GLN A 81 9.43 9.46 11.18
N LYS A 82 9.19 10.73 11.48
CA LYS A 82 9.25 11.25 12.86
C LYS A 82 8.30 10.51 13.80
N TRP A 83 7.09 10.23 13.31
CA TRP A 83 6.11 9.48 14.08
C TRP A 83 6.55 8.05 14.38
N ILE A 84 7.12 7.34 13.40
CA ILE A 84 7.68 5.99 13.60
C ILE A 84 8.80 6.02 14.64
N GLU A 85 9.71 6.98 14.54
CA GLU A 85 10.84 7.11 15.48
C GLU A 85 10.38 7.33 16.91
N THR A 86 9.33 8.11 17.09
CA THR A 86 8.81 8.43 18.42
C THR A 86 8.04 7.25 19.03
N ASN A 87 7.24 6.54 18.23
CA ASN A 87 6.24 5.61 18.75
C ASN A 87 6.58 4.13 18.49
N PHE A 88 7.38 3.84 17.45
CA PHE A 88 7.63 2.50 16.93
C PHE A 88 9.09 2.30 16.53
N TYR A 89 10.02 2.87 17.27
CA TYR A 89 11.44 2.82 16.97
C TYR A 89 11.97 1.39 16.77
N GLU A 90 11.43 0.39 17.49
CA GLU A 90 11.85 -1.01 17.37
C GLU A 90 11.16 -1.78 16.25
N SER A 91 10.23 -1.16 15.54
CA SER A 91 9.50 -1.84 14.45
C SER A 91 10.33 -1.97 13.19
N THR A 92 10.09 -3.03 12.43
CA THR A 92 10.57 -3.19 11.06
C THR A 92 9.52 -2.71 10.08
N ILE A 93 9.92 -1.89 9.14
CA ILE A 93 9.04 -1.38 8.07
C ILE A 93 9.13 -2.33 6.88
N HIS A 94 7.98 -2.77 6.38
CA HIS A 94 7.84 -3.55 5.16
C HIS A 94 7.12 -2.71 4.11
N VAL A 95 7.74 -2.54 2.95
CA VAL A 95 7.18 -1.71 1.87
C VAL A 95 7.53 -2.32 0.52
N ASN A 96 6.61 -2.23 -0.43
CA ASN A 96 6.91 -2.56 -1.81
C ASN A 96 7.62 -1.39 -2.48
N HIS A 97 8.35 -1.66 -3.55
CA HIS A 97 9.09 -0.65 -4.27
C HIS A 97 8.16 0.44 -4.80
N CYS A 98 8.50 1.70 -4.55
CA CYS A 98 7.76 2.83 -5.08
C CYS A 98 8.12 3.09 -6.54
N THR A 99 7.11 3.10 -7.41
CA THR A 99 7.24 3.43 -8.84
C THR A 99 6.72 4.82 -9.19
N ASP A 100 6.43 5.64 -8.19
CA ASP A 100 6.00 7.01 -8.37
C ASP A 100 7.08 7.91 -8.99
N VAL A 101 6.67 9.09 -9.43
CA VAL A 101 7.53 10.08 -10.07
C VAL A 101 7.53 11.39 -9.27
N GLY A 102 8.45 12.28 -9.61
CA GLY A 102 8.54 13.59 -9.00
C GLY A 102 8.92 13.56 -7.52
N TYR A 103 8.50 14.57 -6.77
CA TYR A 103 8.88 14.76 -5.37
C TYR A 103 8.43 13.61 -4.46
N PHE A 104 7.29 12.97 -4.73
CA PHE A 104 6.82 11.84 -3.94
C PHE A 104 7.79 10.64 -3.99
N ARG A 105 8.37 10.38 -5.16
CA ARG A 105 9.43 9.39 -5.31
C ARG A 105 10.68 9.80 -4.53
N ASP A 106 11.03 11.07 -4.57
CA ASP A 106 12.24 11.58 -3.92
C ASP A 106 12.07 11.60 -2.40
N ASP A 107 10.90 11.96 -1.89
CA ASP A 107 10.56 11.87 -0.46
C ASP A 107 10.56 10.41 0.02
N PHE A 108 9.99 9.49 -0.76
CA PHE A 108 10.10 8.05 -0.47
C PHE A 108 11.56 7.58 -0.45
N ARG A 109 12.39 8.07 -1.36
CA ARG A 109 13.81 7.71 -1.41
C ARG A 109 14.53 8.17 -0.14
N ASN A 110 14.30 9.39 0.30
CA ASN A 110 14.89 9.94 1.53
C ASN A 110 14.43 9.13 2.76
N PHE A 111 13.15 8.85 2.89
CA PHE A 111 12.58 7.98 3.92
C PHE A 111 13.20 6.58 3.91
N ARG A 112 13.27 5.97 2.74
CA ARG A 112 13.85 4.65 2.53
C ARG A 112 15.33 4.62 2.98
N ASP A 113 16.13 5.54 2.48
CA ASP A 113 17.58 5.57 2.72
C ASP A 113 17.87 5.78 4.21
N TYR A 114 17.11 6.64 4.88
CA TYR A 114 17.17 6.82 6.32
C TYR A 114 16.95 5.52 7.11
N PHE A 115 15.93 4.74 6.77
CA PHE A 115 15.66 3.48 7.47
C PHE A 115 16.54 2.32 7.00
N ILE A 116 17.14 2.37 5.80
CA ILE A 116 18.17 1.43 5.37
C ILE A 116 19.42 1.56 6.26
N GLU A 117 19.89 2.77 6.50
CA GLU A 117 21.05 3.02 7.40
C GLU A 117 20.80 2.47 8.80
N LYS A 118 19.58 2.56 9.30
CA LYS A 118 19.16 2.00 10.59
C LYS A 118 18.86 0.49 10.55
N LYS A 119 18.91 -0.15 9.38
CA LYS A 119 18.52 -1.57 9.17
C LYS A 119 17.08 -1.89 9.62
N LYS A 120 16.16 -0.92 9.46
CA LYS A 120 14.78 -0.99 9.94
C LYS A 120 13.74 -1.07 8.82
N ILE A 121 14.16 -1.20 7.57
CA ILE A 121 13.25 -1.30 6.42
C ILE A 121 13.58 -2.51 5.54
N LYS A 122 12.55 -3.16 5.04
CA LYS A 122 12.62 -4.22 4.03
C LYS A 122 11.79 -3.80 2.84
N ILE A 123 12.42 -3.80 1.67
CA ILE A 123 11.82 -3.35 0.41
C ILE A 123 11.65 -4.55 -0.50
N TYR A 124 10.47 -4.66 -1.09
CA TYR A 124 10.12 -5.79 -1.93
C TYR A 124 9.78 -5.33 -3.35
N SER A 125 10.13 -6.14 -4.34
CA SER A 125 9.63 -5.98 -5.71
C SER A 125 8.33 -6.76 -5.85
N ASP A 126 7.27 -6.10 -6.33
CA ASP A 126 5.94 -6.67 -6.53
C ASP A 126 5.45 -6.57 -7.99
N PHE A 127 6.37 -6.30 -8.90
CA PHE A 127 6.10 -6.13 -10.32
C PHE A 127 7.28 -6.59 -11.17
N GLY A 128 7.02 -6.91 -12.45
CA GLY A 128 8.04 -7.37 -13.39
C GLY A 128 8.96 -6.28 -13.96
N ILE A 129 8.78 -5.01 -13.55
CA ILE A 129 9.62 -3.91 -14.01
C ILE A 129 10.94 -3.91 -13.24
N GLN A 130 12.05 -4.00 -13.96
CA GLN A 130 13.36 -3.86 -13.36
C GLN A 130 13.75 -2.39 -13.21
N VAL A 131 13.87 -1.95 -11.96
CA VAL A 131 14.38 -0.62 -11.65
C VAL A 131 15.91 -0.66 -11.76
N LYS A 132 16.49 0.18 -12.63
CA LYS A 132 17.93 0.21 -12.95
C LYS A 132 18.42 -1.08 -13.64
N ALA A 133 17.67 -1.60 -14.62
CA ALA A 133 18.11 -2.71 -15.42
C ALA A 133 19.46 -2.37 -16.10
N PRO A 134 20.56 -3.02 -15.71
CA PRO A 134 21.88 -2.70 -16.26
C PRO A 134 22.06 -3.22 -17.68
N ASN A 135 21.21 -4.14 -18.11
CA ASN A 135 21.28 -4.77 -19.41
C ASN A 135 19.89 -4.93 -20.02
N ARG A 136 19.65 -4.19 -21.11
CA ARG A 136 18.39 -4.25 -21.87
C ARG A 136 18.12 -5.63 -22.46
N ASP A 137 19.16 -6.36 -22.85
CA ASP A 137 19.02 -7.66 -23.51
C ASP A 137 18.51 -8.76 -22.56
N LYS A 138 18.67 -8.57 -21.25
CA LYS A 138 18.16 -9.47 -20.22
C LYS A 138 16.76 -9.14 -19.72
N TRP A 139 16.19 -8.03 -20.16
CA TRP A 139 14.91 -7.56 -19.64
C TRP A 139 13.79 -8.60 -19.81
N ALA A 140 13.69 -9.24 -20.98
CA ALA A 140 12.65 -10.22 -21.25
C ALA A 140 12.79 -11.46 -20.36
N SER A 141 14.01 -12.02 -20.24
CA SER A 141 14.24 -13.20 -19.40
C SER A 141 14.01 -12.90 -17.91
N ASP A 142 14.46 -11.75 -17.44
CA ASP A 142 14.27 -11.35 -16.03
C ASP A 142 12.77 -11.08 -15.71
N TRP A 143 12.03 -10.58 -16.71
CA TRP A 143 10.57 -10.42 -16.61
C TRP A 143 9.87 -11.79 -16.57
N GLU A 144 10.22 -12.72 -17.44
CA GLU A 144 9.69 -14.09 -17.47
C GLU A 144 9.98 -14.80 -16.15
N ASP A 145 11.21 -14.71 -15.65
CA ASP A 145 11.60 -15.26 -14.35
C ASP A 145 10.77 -14.68 -13.20
N GLN A 146 10.48 -13.39 -13.23
CA GLN A 146 9.64 -12.75 -12.23
C GLN A 146 8.18 -13.20 -12.33
N MET A 147 7.63 -13.25 -13.54
CA MET A 147 6.22 -13.60 -13.79
C MET A 147 5.92 -15.09 -13.63
N SER A 148 6.94 -15.96 -13.73
CA SER A 148 6.79 -17.40 -13.49
C SER A 148 6.80 -17.78 -11.99
N LYS A 149 7.13 -16.86 -11.10
CA LYS A 149 7.12 -17.13 -9.65
C LYS A 149 5.69 -17.41 -9.16
N PRO A 150 5.53 -18.34 -8.22
CA PRO A 150 4.23 -18.60 -7.62
C PRO A 150 3.72 -17.35 -6.90
N LEU A 151 2.42 -17.10 -6.99
CA LEU A 151 1.77 -16.00 -6.28
C LEU A 151 1.95 -16.16 -4.77
N LEU A 152 2.27 -15.07 -4.10
CA LEU A 152 2.33 -15.05 -2.65
C LEU A 152 0.93 -15.15 -2.06
N LYS A 153 0.81 -15.94 -1.00
CA LYS A 153 -0.45 -16.08 -0.28
C LYS A 153 -0.88 -14.78 0.40
N GLU A 154 -2.13 -14.73 0.81
CA GLU A 154 -2.66 -13.68 1.68
C GLU A 154 -1.87 -13.55 2.99
N PRO A 155 -1.98 -12.41 3.69
CA PRO A 155 -1.29 -12.20 4.96
C PRO A 155 -1.76 -13.18 6.04
N TYR A 156 -0.89 -13.42 7.00
CA TYR A 156 -1.23 -14.15 8.22
C TYR A 156 -2.21 -13.34 9.08
N ALA A 157 -3.10 -14.02 9.77
CA ALA A 157 -4.00 -13.35 10.72
C ALA A 157 -3.21 -12.66 11.84
N ASN A 158 -3.63 -11.44 12.20
CA ASN A 158 -3.01 -10.71 13.29
C ASN A 158 -3.46 -11.30 14.63
N GLN A 159 -2.51 -11.50 15.55
CA GLN A 159 -2.79 -11.98 16.90
C GLN A 159 -2.90 -10.86 17.93
N LYS A 160 -2.47 -9.64 17.57
CA LYS A 160 -2.43 -8.50 18.47
C LYS A 160 -3.20 -7.33 17.87
N ILE A 161 -4.50 -7.29 18.15
CA ILE A 161 -5.31 -6.11 17.86
C ILE A 161 -4.86 -5.00 18.81
N LYS A 162 -4.24 -3.96 18.28
CA LYS A 162 -3.88 -2.77 19.08
C LYS A 162 -4.91 -1.67 18.83
N LYS A 163 -5.36 -1.06 19.93
CA LYS A 163 -5.86 0.31 19.82
C LYS A 163 -4.66 1.19 19.45
N ILE A 164 -4.76 1.89 18.35
CA ILE A 164 -3.75 2.83 17.93
C ILE A 164 -4.37 4.21 18.05
N ASP A 165 -3.70 5.07 18.80
CA ASP A 165 -4.12 6.45 19.03
C ASP A 165 -3.58 7.39 17.93
N GLU A 166 -4.08 8.63 17.92
CA GLU A 166 -3.59 9.69 17.02
C GLU A 166 -2.05 9.68 16.87
N PRO A 167 -1.51 9.98 15.67
CA PRO A 167 -2.22 10.51 14.52
C PRO A 167 -2.79 9.47 13.56
N LEU A 168 -2.68 8.17 13.85
CA LEU A 168 -3.29 7.13 13.03
C LEU A 168 -4.79 7.13 13.21
N LYS A 169 -5.51 7.08 12.10
CA LYS A 169 -6.97 6.96 12.07
C LYS A 169 -7.35 5.64 11.41
N THR A 170 -8.40 4.99 11.90
CA THR A 170 -9.04 3.93 11.12
C THR A 170 -9.57 4.52 9.83
N LEU A 171 -9.70 3.72 8.78
CA LEU A 171 -10.23 4.21 7.50
C LEU A 171 -11.60 4.88 7.69
N SER A 172 -12.48 4.33 8.52
CA SER A 172 -13.80 4.91 8.77
C SER A 172 -13.75 6.29 9.45
N HIS A 173 -12.82 6.52 10.35
CA HIS A 173 -12.61 7.85 10.96
C HIS A 173 -12.00 8.84 9.97
N PHE A 174 -11.02 8.40 9.19
CA PHE A 174 -10.42 9.21 8.15
C PHE A 174 -11.47 9.70 7.14
N LEU A 175 -12.36 8.81 6.68
CA LEU A 175 -13.42 9.16 5.74
C LEU A 175 -14.41 10.19 6.31
N LYS A 176 -14.75 10.10 7.60
CA LYS A 176 -15.61 11.10 8.28
C LYS A 176 -14.96 12.49 8.31
N ASP A 177 -13.66 12.54 8.61
CA ASP A 177 -12.94 13.80 8.71
C ASP A 177 -12.79 14.52 7.35
N LEU A 178 -12.67 13.77 6.28
CA LEU A 178 -12.54 14.34 4.94
C LEU A 178 -13.79 15.07 4.46
N LYS A 179 -14.96 14.90 5.11
CA LYS A 179 -16.25 15.47 4.71
C LYS A 179 -16.55 15.30 3.21
N LEU A 180 -15.96 14.28 2.60
CA LEU A 180 -16.12 14.02 1.18
C LEU A 180 -17.52 13.50 0.93
N LEU A 181 -18.33 14.31 0.28
CA LEU A 181 -19.53 13.85 -0.38
C LEU A 181 -19.07 12.89 -1.48
N ARG A 182 -19.24 11.61 -1.25
CA ARG A 182 -19.13 10.60 -2.30
C ARG A 182 -20.20 10.92 -3.34
N ASN A 183 -19.83 11.68 -4.35
CA ASN A 183 -20.63 11.74 -5.55
C ASN A 183 -20.52 10.37 -6.22
N LYS A 184 -21.51 9.51 -6.00
CA LYS A 184 -21.68 8.29 -6.78
C LYS A 184 -21.99 8.68 -8.22
N TYR A 185 -20.96 8.84 -9.01
CA TYR A 185 -21.12 8.82 -10.45
C TYR A 185 -21.39 7.37 -10.84
N SER A 186 -22.63 7.06 -11.15
CA SER A 186 -23.10 5.72 -11.55
C SER A 186 -22.47 5.20 -12.86
N SER A 187 -21.62 5.99 -13.49
CA SER A 187 -20.98 5.70 -14.78
C SER A 187 -19.51 5.32 -14.69
N PHE A 188 -18.89 5.31 -13.50
CA PHE A 188 -17.49 4.99 -13.33
C PHE A 188 -17.29 3.62 -12.71
N GLN A 189 -16.18 3.00 -13.09
CA GLN A 189 -15.75 1.72 -12.57
C GLN A 189 -15.58 1.80 -11.04
N GLU A 190 -16.18 0.86 -10.32
CA GLU A 190 -15.94 0.70 -8.89
C GLU A 190 -14.51 0.18 -8.64
N GLY A 191 -13.90 0.63 -7.54
CA GLY A 191 -12.58 0.17 -7.12
C GLY A 191 -12.66 -1.11 -6.30
N GLY A 192 -11.52 -1.81 -6.18
CA GLY A 192 -11.39 -3.02 -5.37
C GLY A 192 -10.91 -4.22 -6.16
N SER A 193 -10.34 -5.20 -5.45
CA SER A 193 -9.77 -6.38 -6.10
C SER A 193 -10.85 -7.33 -6.62
N ASP A 194 -12.03 -7.40 -6.01
CA ASP A 194 -13.12 -8.25 -6.49
C ASP A 194 -13.64 -7.75 -7.83
N GLU A 195 -13.82 -6.42 -7.98
CA GLU A 195 -14.19 -5.80 -9.25
C GLU A 195 -13.11 -5.98 -10.32
N ALA A 196 -11.83 -5.85 -9.95
CA ALA A 196 -10.72 -6.07 -10.87
C ALA A 196 -10.71 -7.50 -11.42
N TYR A 197 -10.96 -8.52 -10.59
CA TYR A 197 -11.04 -9.92 -11.03
C TYR A 197 -12.27 -10.16 -11.90
N SER A 198 -13.42 -9.59 -11.58
CA SER A 198 -14.64 -9.68 -12.38
C SER A 198 -14.45 -9.11 -13.79
N LEU A 199 -13.82 -7.95 -13.87
CA LEU A 199 -13.50 -7.31 -15.15
C LEU A 199 -12.50 -8.11 -15.97
N LEU A 200 -11.45 -8.63 -15.33
CA LEU A 200 -10.46 -9.47 -15.99
C LEU A 200 -11.11 -10.75 -16.55
N ASP A 201 -11.95 -11.41 -15.76
CA ASP A 201 -12.65 -12.64 -16.19
C ASP A 201 -13.58 -12.34 -17.38
N THR A 202 -14.32 -11.24 -17.35
CA THR A 202 -15.15 -10.78 -18.46
C THR A 202 -14.33 -10.52 -19.71
N PHE A 203 -13.19 -9.82 -19.56
CA PHE A 203 -12.30 -9.52 -20.67
C PHE A 203 -11.73 -10.79 -21.33
N LEU A 204 -11.34 -11.78 -20.51
CA LEU A 204 -10.76 -13.04 -21.01
C LEU A 204 -11.81 -13.95 -21.70
N LYS A 205 -13.09 -13.89 -21.26
CA LYS A 205 -14.17 -14.72 -21.82
C LYS A 205 -14.76 -14.15 -23.12
N HIS A 206 -14.65 -12.86 -23.36
CA HIS A 206 -15.27 -12.18 -24.51
C HIS A 206 -14.25 -11.74 -25.56
N ARG A 207 -13.03 -12.27 -25.51
CA ARG A 207 -12.03 -12.20 -26.55
C ARG A 207 -11.94 -13.50 -27.31
#